data_23dae78bcec78aab1b65bdba6b291f9b
#
_entry.id   23dae78bcec78aab1b65bdba6b291f9b
#
_cell.length_a   1.000
_cell.length_b   1.000
_cell.length_c   1.000
_cell.angle_alpha   90.00
_cell.angle_beta   90.00
_cell.angle_gamma   90.00
#
_symmetry.space_group_name_H-M   'P 1'
#
loop_
_entity.id
_entity.type
_entity.pdbx_description
1 polymer ?
#
loop_
_entity_poly.entity_id
_entity_poly.type
_entity_poly.pdbx_seq_one_letter_code
_entity_poly.pdbx_strand_id
1 'polypeptide(L)'
;MMAIELARFRIHDGAEAQLLTERPAMVDALRQQFPGCLAAYLTKEDDGGWLDVVLWRTRAEAEEAAQAVGAVPECAAWFRHISESGGLRHVEVMAAWAAHTGDDGS
;
A
#
# COMPACT_ATOMS: atom_id res chain seq x y z
N MET A 1 16.17 1.06 9.20
CA MET A 1 16.07 0.12 8.07
C MET A 1 14.71 0.18 7.44
N MET A 2 14.66 0.25 6.12
CA MET A 2 13.38 0.22 5.42
C MET A 2 12.66 -1.10 5.64
N ALA A 3 11.34 -1.07 5.56
CA ALA A 3 10.50 -2.24 5.67
C ALA A 3 9.49 -2.26 4.52
N ILE A 4 9.10 -3.46 4.10
CA ILE A 4 8.04 -3.63 3.12
C ILE A 4 6.83 -4.23 3.80
N GLU A 5 5.68 -3.63 3.56
CA GLU A 5 4.39 -4.15 4.00
C GLU A 5 3.77 -4.93 2.86
N LEU A 6 3.31 -6.14 3.16
CA LEU A 6 2.67 -7.02 2.21
C LEU A 6 1.26 -7.32 2.72
N ALA A 7 0.25 -6.87 1.99
CA ALA A 7 -1.15 -7.05 2.39
C ALA A 7 -1.91 -7.74 1.27
N ARG A 8 -2.38 -8.97 1.53
CA ARG A 8 -3.20 -9.72 0.59
C ARG A 8 -4.67 -9.49 0.89
N PHE A 9 -5.47 -9.36 -0.16
CA PHE A 9 -6.91 -9.20 0.03
C PHE A 9 -7.68 -9.58 -1.24
N ARG A 10 -8.98 -9.75 -1.09
CA ARG A 10 -9.92 -9.88 -2.21
C ARG A 10 -10.93 -8.75 -2.12
N ILE A 11 -11.55 -8.43 -3.24
CA ILE A 11 -12.49 -7.32 -3.32
C ILE A 11 -13.88 -7.83 -3.68
N HIS A 12 -14.89 -7.00 -3.42
CA HIS A 12 -16.25 -7.29 -3.83
C HIS A 12 -16.36 -7.34 -5.35
N ASP A 13 -17.26 -8.18 -5.86
CA ASP A 13 -17.51 -8.28 -7.29
C ASP A 13 -17.87 -6.90 -7.87
N GLY A 14 -17.23 -6.55 -8.97
CA GLY A 14 -17.49 -5.27 -9.65
C GLY A 14 -16.77 -4.07 -9.05
N ALA A 15 -15.97 -4.24 -8.00
CA ALA A 15 -15.32 -3.11 -7.31
C ALA A 15 -14.01 -2.68 -7.96
N GLU A 16 -13.47 -3.44 -8.91
CA GLU A 16 -12.11 -3.19 -9.42
C GLU A 16 -11.95 -1.78 -10.02
N ALA A 17 -12.90 -1.34 -10.82
CA ALA A 17 -12.79 -0.04 -11.48
C ALA A 17 -12.70 1.10 -10.45
N GLN A 18 -13.54 1.08 -9.42
CA GLN A 18 -13.52 2.11 -8.38
C GLN A 18 -12.29 1.98 -7.48
N LEU A 19 -11.88 0.75 -7.18
CA LEU A 19 -10.65 0.51 -6.41
C LEU A 19 -9.47 1.22 -7.06
N LEU A 20 -9.33 1.06 -8.39
CA LEU A 20 -8.22 1.68 -9.12
C LEU A 20 -8.40 3.19 -9.26
N THR A 21 -9.61 3.67 -9.49
CA THR A 21 -9.89 5.10 -9.62
C THR A 21 -9.60 5.85 -8.31
N GLU A 22 -9.95 5.26 -7.18
CA GLU A 22 -9.78 5.89 -5.86
C GLU A 22 -8.39 5.74 -5.29
N ARG A 23 -7.59 4.84 -5.84
CA ARG A 23 -6.26 4.53 -5.29
C ARG A 23 -5.34 5.75 -5.15
N PRO A 24 -5.19 6.63 -6.14
CA PRO A 24 -4.29 7.79 -6.00
C PRO A 24 -4.67 8.69 -4.82
N ALA A 25 -5.95 8.99 -4.64
CA ALA A 25 -6.40 9.83 -3.52
C ALA A 25 -6.14 9.16 -2.18
N MET A 26 -6.34 7.84 -2.09
CA MET A 26 -6.06 7.08 -0.88
C MET A 26 -4.57 7.13 -0.54
N VAL A 27 -3.69 6.93 -1.53
CA VAL A 27 -2.24 6.98 -1.31
C VAL A 27 -1.79 8.39 -0.91
N ASP A 28 -2.35 9.43 -1.52
CA ASP A 28 -2.02 10.81 -1.15
C ASP A 28 -2.38 11.08 0.31
N ALA A 29 -3.56 10.67 0.74
CA ALA A 29 -3.98 10.84 2.13
C ALA A 29 -3.09 10.04 3.09
N LEU A 30 -2.74 8.81 2.70
CA LEU A 30 -1.84 7.96 3.49
C LEU A 30 -0.49 8.65 3.69
N ARG A 31 0.09 9.19 2.62
CA ARG A 31 1.41 9.83 2.68
C ARG A 31 1.39 11.14 3.46
N GLN A 32 0.29 11.86 3.44
CA GLN A 32 0.15 13.08 4.23
C GLN A 32 0.13 12.79 5.72
N GLN A 33 -0.57 11.72 6.12
CA GLN A 33 -0.66 11.32 7.52
C GLN A 33 0.59 10.58 8.00
N PHE A 34 1.22 9.81 7.11
CA PHE A 34 2.35 8.94 7.44
C PHE A 34 3.49 9.19 6.47
N PRO A 35 4.31 10.23 6.72
CA PRO A 35 5.39 10.59 5.79
C PRO A 35 6.47 9.52 5.62
N GLY A 36 6.50 8.52 6.49
CA GLY A 36 7.38 7.37 6.33
C GLY A 36 7.02 6.44 5.19
N CYS A 37 5.85 6.61 4.57
CA CYS A 37 5.48 5.85 3.37
C CYS A 37 6.28 6.37 2.17
N LEU A 38 7.16 5.53 1.64
CA LEU A 38 8.08 5.91 0.56
C LEU A 38 7.58 5.53 -0.81
N ALA A 39 6.82 4.42 -0.93
CA ALA A 39 6.29 3.94 -2.20
C ALA A 39 5.13 3.00 -1.92
N ALA A 40 4.22 2.87 -2.87
CA ALA A 40 3.08 1.97 -2.74
C ALA A 40 2.73 1.40 -4.11
N TYR A 41 2.67 0.08 -4.20
CA TYR A 41 2.35 -0.64 -5.44
C TYR A 41 1.17 -1.56 -5.18
N LEU A 42 0.08 -1.33 -5.90
CA LEU A 42 -1.07 -2.21 -5.85
C LEU A 42 -0.94 -3.22 -7.00
N THR A 43 -0.90 -4.50 -6.66
CA THR A 43 -0.69 -5.56 -7.67
C THR A 43 -1.85 -6.54 -7.65
N LYS A 44 -2.11 -7.16 -8.80
CA LYS A 44 -3.15 -8.17 -8.96
C LYS A 44 -2.49 -9.50 -9.26
N GLU A 45 -2.86 -10.52 -8.49
CA GLU A 45 -2.30 -11.86 -8.65
C GLU A 45 -3.09 -12.65 -9.70
N ASP A 46 -2.46 -13.70 -10.25
CA ASP A 46 -3.06 -14.50 -11.34
C ASP A 46 -4.38 -15.14 -10.94
N ASP A 47 -4.57 -15.44 -9.65
CA ASP A 47 -5.82 -16.05 -9.15
C ASP A 47 -6.94 -15.03 -8.92
N GLY A 48 -6.73 -13.77 -9.29
CA GLY A 48 -7.69 -12.70 -9.08
C GLY A 48 -7.61 -12.01 -7.72
N GLY A 49 -6.74 -12.46 -6.85
CA GLY A 49 -6.46 -11.78 -5.58
C GLY A 49 -5.58 -10.56 -5.77
N TRP A 50 -5.47 -9.75 -4.74
CA TRP A 50 -4.70 -8.52 -4.77
C TRP A 50 -3.59 -8.58 -3.73
N LEU A 51 -2.47 -7.94 -4.04
CA LEU A 51 -1.35 -7.79 -3.11
C LEU A 51 -0.91 -6.34 -3.12
N ASP A 52 -1.03 -5.70 -1.97
CA ASP A 52 -0.52 -4.34 -1.80
C ASP A 52 0.90 -4.43 -1.27
N VAL A 53 1.83 -3.71 -1.92
CA VAL A 53 3.25 -3.72 -1.57
C VAL A 53 3.63 -2.27 -1.25
N VAL A 54 3.88 -1.99 0.02
CA VAL A 54 4.14 -0.63 0.48
C VAL A 54 5.52 -0.56 1.13
N LEU A 55 6.33 0.37 0.66
CA LEU A 55 7.69 0.58 1.18
C LEU A 55 7.64 1.66 2.25
N TRP A 56 8.17 1.35 3.42
CA TRP A 56 8.21 2.24 4.58
C TRP A 56 9.65 2.55 4.97
N ARG A 57 9.87 3.77 5.46
CA ARG A 57 11.18 4.21 5.92
C ARG A 57 11.70 3.32 7.06
N THR A 58 10.82 2.93 7.99
CA THR A 58 11.15 2.02 9.08
C THR A 58 9.99 1.08 9.36
N ARG A 59 10.30 -0.07 9.96
CA ARG A 59 9.27 -1.03 10.38
C ARG A 59 8.35 -0.43 11.43
N ALA A 60 8.89 0.35 12.36
CA ALA A 60 8.08 1.00 13.39
C ALA A 60 7.02 1.92 12.78
N GLU A 61 7.40 2.70 11.77
CA GLU A 61 6.46 3.57 11.06
C GLU A 61 5.39 2.77 10.31
N ALA A 62 5.79 1.65 9.70
CA ALA A 62 4.84 0.76 9.03
C ALA A 62 3.80 0.21 10.01
N GLU A 63 4.26 -0.26 11.17
CA GLU A 63 3.38 -0.84 12.18
C GLU A 63 2.45 0.22 12.79
N GLU A 64 2.95 1.41 13.03
CA GLU A 64 2.14 2.52 13.52
C GLU A 64 1.03 2.87 12.52
N ALA A 65 1.38 2.97 11.25
CA ALA A 65 0.40 3.27 10.20
C ALA A 65 -0.66 2.17 10.09
N ALA A 66 -0.26 0.90 10.20
CA ALA A 66 -1.18 -0.22 10.13
C ALA A 66 -2.27 -0.13 11.20
N GLN A 67 -1.92 0.39 12.38
CA GLN A 67 -2.88 0.55 13.48
C GLN A 67 -3.78 1.77 13.30
N ALA A 68 -3.31 2.82 12.62
CA ALA A 68 -4.00 4.11 12.56
C ALA A 68 -4.67 4.41 11.22
N VAL A 69 -4.35 3.65 10.16
CA VAL A 69 -4.80 3.97 8.80
C VAL A 69 -6.33 3.94 8.66
N GLY A 70 -7.02 3.12 9.44
CA GLY A 70 -8.48 3.03 9.41
C GLY A 70 -9.19 4.31 9.85
N ALA A 71 -8.49 5.22 10.54
CA ALA A 71 -9.04 6.50 10.95
C ALA A 71 -8.85 7.59 9.89
N VAL A 72 -8.11 7.32 8.81
CA VAL A 72 -7.93 8.26 7.68
C VAL A 72 -9.12 8.09 6.75
N PRO A 73 -9.96 9.12 6.55
CA PRO A 73 -11.23 8.94 5.81
C PRO A 73 -11.07 8.37 4.40
N GLU A 74 -10.10 8.83 3.63
CA GLU A 74 -9.88 8.35 2.26
C GLU A 74 -9.41 6.90 2.25
N CYS A 75 -8.63 6.49 3.26
CA CYS A 75 -8.19 5.11 3.38
C CYS A 75 -9.35 4.21 3.81
N ALA A 76 -10.13 4.64 4.79
CA ALA A 76 -11.31 3.89 5.23
C ALA A 76 -12.31 3.71 4.08
N ALA A 77 -12.52 4.77 3.29
CA ALA A 77 -13.41 4.70 2.13
C ALA A 77 -12.90 3.70 1.09
N TRP A 78 -11.60 3.65 0.87
CA TRP A 78 -11.00 2.70 -0.08
C TRP A 78 -11.12 1.26 0.42
N PHE A 79 -10.94 1.05 1.74
CA PHE A 79 -11.02 -0.29 2.34
C PHE A 79 -12.41 -0.92 2.22
N ARG A 80 -13.47 -0.13 1.97
CA ARG A 80 -14.81 -0.68 1.79
C ARG A 80 -14.92 -1.65 0.61
N HIS A 81 -13.98 -1.54 -0.34
CA HIS A 81 -13.95 -2.44 -1.51
C HIS A 81 -13.43 -3.83 -1.17
N ILE A 82 -12.79 -4.00 -0.02
CA ILE A 82 -12.19 -5.27 0.38
C ILE A 82 -13.27 -6.17 0.95
N SER A 83 -13.44 -7.35 0.36
CA SER A 83 -14.38 -8.35 0.85
C SER A 83 -13.74 -9.34 1.82
N GLU A 84 -12.44 -9.55 1.68
CA GLU A 84 -11.73 -10.53 2.49
C GLU A 84 -10.27 -10.11 2.64
N SER A 85 -9.78 -10.08 3.89
CA SER A 85 -8.37 -9.82 4.16
C SER A 85 -7.61 -11.14 4.21
N GLY A 86 -6.52 -11.23 3.44
CA GLY A 86 -5.70 -12.43 3.38
C GLY A 86 -4.44 -12.35 4.25
N GLY A 87 -4.34 -11.32 5.09
CA GLY A 87 -3.23 -11.15 6.00
C GLY A 87 -2.32 -9.98 5.66
N LEU A 88 -1.70 -9.47 6.70
CA LEU A 88 -0.78 -8.34 6.63
C LEU A 88 0.51 -8.75 7.30
N ARG A 89 1.66 -8.48 6.68
CA ARG A 89 2.94 -8.71 7.32
C ARG A 89 3.95 -7.66 6.92
N HIS A 90 4.97 -7.49 7.74
CA HIS A 90 6.08 -6.59 7.49
C HIS A 90 7.37 -7.38 7.43
N VAL A 91 8.21 -7.05 6.46
CA VAL A 91 9.55 -7.65 6.32
C VAL A 91 10.57 -6.53 6.20
N GLU A 92 11.75 -6.75 6.74
CA GLU A 92 12.81 -5.76 6.67
C GLU A 92 13.60 -5.86 5.37
N VAL A 93 13.97 -4.72 4.81
CA VAL A 93 14.81 -4.66 3.62
C VAL A 93 16.26 -4.79 4.06
N MET A 94 16.91 -5.88 3.69
CA MET A 94 18.30 -6.15 4.08
C MET A 94 19.29 -5.59 3.07
N ALA A 95 18.90 -5.44 1.81
CA ALA A 95 19.73 -4.85 0.77
C ALA A 95 18.81 -4.28 -0.31
N ALA A 96 19.19 -3.17 -0.92
CA ALA A 96 18.37 -2.53 -1.93
C ALA A 96 19.24 -2.00 -3.05
N TRP A 97 18.72 -2.11 -4.26
CA TRP A 97 19.27 -1.47 -5.44
C TRP A 97 18.10 -1.06 -6.32
N ALA A 98 18.21 0.12 -6.89
CA ALA A 98 17.20 0.62 -7.82
C ALA A 98 17.87 1.37 -8.95
N ALA A 99 17.40 1.14 -10.18
CA ALA A 99 17.90 1.89 -11.32
C ALA A 99 17.49 3.36 -11.17
N HIS A 100 18.41 4.26 -11.56
CA HIS A 100 18.10 5.69 -11.59
C HIS A 100 17.29 5.96 -12.87
N THR A 101 16.03 6.32 -12.71
CA THR A 101 15.13 6.57 -13.83
C THR A 101 14.85 8.05 -14.06
N GLY A 102 15.60 8.90 -13.52
CA GLY A 102 15.41 10.30 -13.43
C GLY A 102 15.12 11.13 -14.60
N ASP A 103 15.19 11.08 -14.68
CA ASP A 103 15.02 11.58 -15.01
C ASP A 103 15.35 12.06 -15.75
N ASP A 104 15.54 11.89 -15.99
CA ASP A 104 15.90 12.05 -16.32
C ASP A 104 16.06 12.75 -16.75
N GLY A 105 16.22 12.72 -16.86
CA GLY A 105 16.39 13.16 -16.96
C GLY A 105 16.75 13.56 -17.16
N SER A 106 16.84 13.24 -17.16
CA SER A 106 17.16 13.21 -16.94
C SER A 106 17.34 13.35 -16.96
#